data_2402576159eb903ee86a4b2a768d5fcb
#
_entry.id   2402576159eb903ee86a4b2a768d5fcb
#
_cell.length_a   1.000
_cell.length_b   1.000
_cell.length_c   1.000
_cell.angle_alpha   90.00
_cell.angle_beta   90.00
_cell.angle_gamma   90.00
#
_symmetry.space_group_name_H-M   'P 1'
#
loop_
_entity.id
_entity.type
_entity.pdbx_description
1 polymer ?
#
loop_
_entity_poly.entity_id
_entity_poly.type
_entity_poly.pdbx_seq_one_letter_code
_entity_poly.pdbx_strand_id
1 'polypeptide(L)'
;MKSQLLPLVLFTAVLGFLAPGVLSAKDAPPTKKPALKIDNAPVNDGKSAVVTSYADVVEPVQRAVVSIYSSKTVKQRVVNPMLRQFFGDAAPEQERDSKQEGLGSGVIISDDGYILTNNHVIEGADELKVSLSDEREFTAKVIGADPKTDVAVIKIEAEKLPAITLADSDKLRVGDVVFAVGNPLGVGQTVTMGIVSAKGRNQLRLLENVAGYENFIQTDAAINMGNSGGALVDAKGRLVGVNSAIISPSRGNIGIGFAIPINFAAYVMNSLIATGTVSRGYLGVASETVTADVAEQLGLPKDAKGVAITDITPDSPADKGGLKRTDVILAINDKPVSSLEELRLVVAQMLPDTKVKIKLIREAKELTVEVTLGKLTEKPNELLAGVNVSKLTEDLRKRSGLDPRLNGLIITEVEETSPYADRLLAGMIIIEIDRVAVTDLNVARQQLIPGRHLLFVNYRGLNRFVTVTVK
;
A
#
# COMPACT_ATOMS: atom_id res chain seq x y z
N MET A 1 45.01 66.23 40.31
CA MET A 1 44.21 67.35 39.81
C MET A 1 43.17 66.75 38.85
N LYS A 2 41.91 66.94 39.20
CA LYS A 2 40.66 66.72 38.48
C LYS A 2 40.46 65.42 37.69
N SER A 3 39.88 64.46 38.37
CA SER A 3 39.13 63.34 37.90
C SER A 3 37.86 63.77 37.13
N GLN A 4 37.59 63.18 35.97
CA GLN A 4 36.21 63.18 35.41
C GLN A 4 35.72 61.77 35.29
N LEU A 5 34.69 61.45 36.06
CA LEU A 5 33.87 60.25 35.99
C LEU A 5 32.93 60.42 34.80
N LEU A 6 32.90 59.37 33.92
CA LEU A 6 31.89 59.20 32.88
C LEU A 6 30.90 58.13 33.36
N PRO A 7 29.58 58.32 33.25
CA PRO A 7 28.62 57.38 33.75
C PRO A 7 28.42 56.22 32.76
N LEU A 8 28.40 55.04 33.34
CA LEU A 8 28.07 53.77 32.68
C LEU A 8 26.58 53.68 32.43
N VAL A 9 26.16 53.74 31.15
CA VAL A 9 24.75 53.50 30.75
C VAL A 9 24.58 52.01 30.59
N LEU A 10 23.77 51.43 31.47
CA LEU A 10 23.32 50.02 31.40
C LEU A 10 22.24 49.90 30.31
N PHE A 11 22.57 49.24 29.18
CA PHE A 11 21.60 48.86 28.19
C PHE A 11 21.08 47.48 28.57
N THR A 12 19.88 47.38 29.11
CA THR A 12 19.14 46.13 29.31
C THR A 12 18.53 45.71 27.96
N ALA A 13 19.21 44.73 27.31
CA ALA A 13 18.63 44.05 26.16
C ALA A 13 17.55 43.06 26.62
N VAL A 14 16.31 43.37 26.38
CA VAL A 14 15.18 42.43 26.50
C VAL A 14 15.25 41.49 25.31
N LEU A 15 15.76 40.27 25.52
CA LEU A 15 15.61 39.16 24.56
C LEU A 15 14.17 38.68 24.62
N GLY A 16 13.38 39.14 23.65
CA GLY A 16 12.09 38.53 23.35
C GLY A 16 12.29 37.15 22.74
N PHE A 17 11.98 36.10 23.49
CA PHE A 17 11.84 34.74 22.96
C PHE A 17 10.62 34.71 22.03
N LEU A 18 10.84 34.77 20.71
CA LEU A 18 9.85 34.38 19.72
C LEU A 18 9.79 32.86 19.73
N ALA A 19 8.76 32.30 20.35
CA ALA A 19 8.40 30.91 20.20
C ALA A 19 8.09 30.63 18.71
N PRO A 20 8.62 29.56 18.11
CA PRO A 20 8.23 29.18 16.75
C PRO A 20 6.75 28.82 16.79
N GLY A 21 5.91 29.64 16.11
CA GLY A 21 4.51 29.34 15.93
C GLY A 21 4.35 27.99 15.25
N VAL A 22 3.71 27.06 15.94
CA VAL A 22 3.23 25.81 15.37
C VAL A 22 2.20 26.18 14.30
N LEU A 23 2.61 26.18 13.04
CA LEU A 23 1.69 26.31 11.91
C LEU A 23 0.72 25.11 11.99
N SER A 24 -0.50 25.41 12.41
CA SER A 24 -1.59 24.44 12.39
C SER A 24 -1.81 24.00 10.95
N ALA A 25 -1.90 22.69 10.71
CA ALA A 25 -2.18 22.10 9.41
C ALA A 25 -3.54 22.50 8.80
N LYS A 26 -4.26 23.45 9.42
CA LYS A 26 -5.54 24.00 8.96
C LYS A 26 -5.40 25.15 7.95
N ASP A 27 -4.21 25.72 7.76
CA ASP A 27 -4.02 26.92 6.92
C ASP A 27 -3.33 26.66 5.57
N ALA A 28 -3.11 25.38 5.20
CA ALA A 28 -2.71 25.06 3.84
C ALA A 28 -3.91 25.29 2.89
N PRO A 29 -3.75 26.07 1.81
CA PRO A 29 -4.83 26.24 0.84
C PRO A 29 -5.24 24.87 0.31
N PRO A 30 -6.56 24.61 0.13
CA PRO A 30 -7.02 23.31 -0.35
C PRO A 30 -6.34 23.02 -1.70
N THR A 31 -5.58 21.95 -1.76
CA THR A 31 -4.97 21.49 -3.01
C THR A 31 -6.07 21.26 -4.02
N LYS A 32 -6.07 22.06 -5.10
CA LYS A 32 -7.05 21.95 -6.17
C LYS A 32 -6.90 20.54 -6.77
N LYS A 33 -7.96 19.73 -6.69
CA LYS A 33 -7.96 18.40 -7.32
C LYS A 33 -7.74 18.57 -8.81
N PRO A 34 -6.90 17.73 -9.45
CA PRO A 34 -6.68 17.77 -10.89
C PRO A 34 -7.99 17.53 -11.65
N ALA A 35 -8.14 18.20 -12.78
CA ALA A 35 -9.25 17.96 -13.70
C ALA A 35 -8.98 16.68 -14.49
N LEU A 36 -9.59 15.57 -14.06
CA LEU A 36 -9.49 14.28 -14.74
C LEU A 36 -10.49 14.20 -15.90
N LYS A 37 -10.05 13.63 -17.03
CA LYS A 37 -10.94 13.26 -18.13
C LYS A 37 -11.47 11.86 -17.87
N ILE A 38 -12.79 11.71 -17.68
CA ILE A 38 -13.44 10.43 -17.37
C ILE A 38 -14.48 10.15 -18.45
N ASP A 39 -14.43 8.95 -19.03
CA ASP A 39 -15.46 8.40 -19.92
C ASP A 39 -15.91 7.04 -19.40
N ASN A 40 -17.17 6.97 -18.94
CA ASN A 40 -17.81 5.80 -18.38
C ASN A 40 -18.56 4.95 -19.42
N ALA A 41 -18.41 5.23 -20.72
CA ALA A 41 -19.05 4.42 -21.75
C ALA A 41 -18.51 2.97 -21.74
N PRO A 42 -19.31 1.96 -22.11
CA PRO A 42 -18.85 0.59 -22.27
C PRO A 42 -17.69 0.48 -23.24
N VAL A 43 -16.77 -0.46 -23.00
CA VAL A 43 -15.61 -0.73 -23.87
C VAL A 43 -16.06 -1.17 -25.26
N ASN A 44 -17.09 -2.00 -25.35
CA ASN A 44 -17.63 -2.53 -26.60
C ASN A 44 -19.10 -2.12 -26.77
N ASP A 45 -19.41 -1.49 -27.90
CA ASP A 45 -20.77 -1.10 -28.28
C ASP A 45 -21.54 -2.17 -29.08
N GLY A 46 -20.97 -3.37 -29.21
CA GLY A 46 -21.57 -4.51 -29.90
C GLY A 46 -21.45 -4.47 -31.42
N LYS A 47 -20.77 -3.50 -32.02
CA LYS A 47 -20.53 -3.41 -33.46
C LYS A 47 -19.17 -3.99 -33.80
N SER A 48 -19.13 -5.21 -34.31
CA SER A 48 -17.89 -5.87 -34.79
C SER A 48 -17.54 -5.39 -36.20
N ALA A 49 -16.53 -4.56 -36.31
CA ALA A 49 -15.77 -4.41 -37.55
C ALA A 49 -14.42 -5.14 -37.41
N VAL A 50 -13.90 -5.75 -38.47
CA VAL A 50 -12.55 -6.31 -38.46
C VAL A 50 -11.56 -5.14 -38.36
N VAL A 51 -10.91 -5.01 -37.21
CA VAL A 51 -9.90 -3.97 -36.98
C VAL A 51 -8.56 -4.50 -37.47
N THR A 52 -7.94 -3.82 -38.43
CA THR A 52 -6.66 -4.21 -39.01
C THR A 52 -5.48 -3.49 -38.37
N SER A 53 -5.71 -2.38 -37.67
CA SER A 53 -4.69 -1.61 -36.98
C SER A 53 -5.30 -0.87 -35.77
N TYR A 54 -4.53 -0.79 -34.70
CA TYR A 54 -4.84 0.01 -33.51
C TYR A 54 -3.87 1.21 -33.36
N ALA A 55 -3.09 1.53 -34.39
CA ALA A 55 -2.10 2.59 -34.31
C ALA A 55 -2.69 3.93 -33.85
N ASP A 56 -3.83 4.34 -34.42
CA ASP A 56 -4.50 5.59 -34.10
C ASP A 56 -5.02 5.64 -32.65
N VAL A 57 -5.27 4.47 -32.05
CA VAL A 57 -5.69 4.34 -30.63
C VAL A 57 -4.49 4.40 -29.71
N VAL A 58 -3.38 3.77 -30.10
CA VAL A 58 -2.20 3.55 -29.25
C VAL A 58 -1.29 4.78 -29.24
N GLU A 59 -1.11 5.48 -30.35
CA GLU A 59 -0.23 6.65 -30.46
C GLU A 59 -0.54 7.76 -29.43
N PRO A 60 -1.80 8.18 -29.22
CA PRO A 60 -2.13 9.14 -28.16
C PRO A 60 -1.83 8.61 -26.75
N VAL A 61 -2.01 7.30 -26.51
CA VAL A 61 -1.70 6.66 -25.23
C VAL A 61 -0.20 6.68 -24.95
N GLN A 62 0.63 6.38 -25.94
CA GLN A 62 2.09 6.43 -25.79
C GLN A 62 2.56 7.82 -25.35
N ARG A 63 1.95 8.90 -25.85
CA ARG A 63 2.29 10.25 -25.43
C ARG A 63 1.97 10.52 -23.95
N ALA A 64 0.99 9.82 -23.37
CA ALA A 64 0.60 9.93 -21.98
C ALA A 64 1.38 9.00 -21.06
N VAL A 65 2.18 8.07 -21.57
CA VAL A 65 3.01 7.16 -20.79
C VAL A 65 4.44 7.67 -20.72
N VAL A 66 5.01 7.70 -19.51
CA VAL A 66 6.34 8.24 -19.21
C VAL A 66 7.26 7.17 -18.66
N SER A 67 8.56 7.41 -18.77
CA SER A 67 9.58 6.63 -18.08
C SER A 67 9.90 7.26 -16.74
N ILE A 68 10.03 6.44 -15.70
CA ILE A 68 10.42 6.87 -14.35
C ILE A 68 11.75 6.24 -14.01
N TYR A 69 12.73 7.07 -13.74
CA TYR A 69 14.04 6.68 -13.23
C TYR A 69 14.08 7.01 -11.75
N SER A 70 14.25 5.99 -10.92
CA SER A 70 14.42 6.14 -9.47
C SER A 70 15.86 5.87 -9.11
N SER A 71 16.45 6.68 -8.24
CA SER A 71 17.82 6.51 -7.77
C SER A 71 17.84 6.49 -6.26
N LYS A 72 18.50 5.48 -5.70
CA LYS A 72 18.65 5.28 -4.26
C LYS A 72 20.12 5.09 -3.90
N THR A 73 20.60 5.84 -2.93
CA THR A 73 21.93 5.68 -2.40
C THR A 73 21.93 4.59 -1.30
N VAL A 74 22.62 3.49 -1.56
CA VAL A 74 22.74 2.37 -0.61
C VAL A 74 24.18 2.31 -0.13
N LYS A 75 24.37 2.31 1.18
CA LYS A 75 25.67 2.07 1.79
C LYS A 75 26.01 0.59 1.69
N GLN A 76 26.95 0.24 0.84
CA GLN A 76 27.50 -1.10 0.73
C GLN A 76 28.77 -1.21 1.54
N ARG A 77 28.87 -2.26 2.37
CA ARG A 77 30.11 -2.64 3.02
C ARG A 77 30.93 -3.46 2.04
N VAL A 78 32.00 -2.88 1.55
CA VAL A 78 32.91 -3.51 0.58
C VAL A 78 34.23 -3.78 1.28
N VAL A 79 34.65 -5.03 1.28
CA VAL A 79 36.03 -5.38 1.69
C VAL A 79 36.92 -5.18 0.47
N ASN A 80 37.97 -4.36 0.63
CA ASN A 80 38.95 -4.20 -0.44
C ASN A 80 39.57 -5.58 -0.77
N PRO A 81 39.48 -6.04 -2.04
CA PRO A 81 39.99 -7.37 -2.42
C PRO A 81 41.47 -7.60 -2.04
N MET A 82 42.30 -6.54 -2.13
CA MET A 82 43.71 -6.57 -1.71
C MET A 82 43.82 -6.82 -0.20
N LEU A 83 43.02 -6.12 0.62
CA LEU A 83 43.07 -6.29 2.08
C LEU A 83 42.52 -7.67 2.48
N ARG A 84 41.52 -8.17 1.77
CA ARG A 84 41.00 -9.53 1.99
C ARG A 84 42.05 -10.62 1.68
N GLN A 85 42.93 -10.38 0.71
CA GLN A 85 44.02 -11.29 0.40
C GLN A 85 45.09 -11.36 1.50
N PHE A 86 45.32 -10.23 2.25
CA PHE A 86 46.30 -10.16 3.33
C PHE A 86 45.72 -10.48 4.71
N PHE A 87 44.48 -10.11 4.97
CA PHE A 87 43.86 -10.19 6.30
C PHE A 87 42.69 -11.19 6.39
N GLY A 88 42.40 -11.90 5.29
CA GLY A 88 41.27 -12.85 5.26
C GLY A 88 39.93 -12.22 5.65
N ASP A 89 39.16 -12.90 6.49
CA ASP A 89 37.88 -12.41 7.00
C ASP A 89 37.98 -11.30 8.07
N ALA A 90 39.21 -11.01 8.54
CA ALA A 90 39.49 -9.89 9.44
C ALA A 90 39.81 -8.56 8.70
N ALA A 91 39.71 -8.53 7.38
CA ALA A 91 39.93 -7.34 6.59
C ALA A 91 38.90 -6.25 6.95
N PRO A 92 39.33 -4.99 7.16
CA PRO A 92 38.41 -3.91 7.51
C PRO A 92 37.42 -3.64 6.36
N GLU A 93 36.12 -3.64 6.69
CA GLU A 93 35.05 -3.24 5.81
C GLU A 93 35.04 -1.72 5.64
N GLN A 94 34.96 -1.26 4.40
CA GLN A 94 34.76 0.16 4.09
C GLN A 94 33.30 0.36 3.63
N GLU A 95 32.62 1.34 4.22
CA GLU A 95 31.31 1.77 3.70
C GLU A 95 31.54 2.57 2.41
N ARG A 96 30.90 2.12 1.34
CA ARG A 96 30.92 2.80 0.05
C ARG A 96 29.48 3.09 -0.36
N ASP A 97 29.20 4.34 -0.69
CA ASP A 97 27.91 4.72 -1.27
C ASP A 97 27.83 4.15 -2.68
N SER A 98 26.79 3.35 -2.93
CA SER A 98 26.47 2.78 -4.24
C SER A 98 25.11 3.30 -4.65
N LYS A 99 25.00 3.88 -5.85
CA LYS A 99 23.71 4.25 -6.43
C LYS A 99 23.06 2.99 -7.01
N GLN A 100 21.86 2.69 -6.55
CA GLN A 100 20.97 1.74 -7.19
C GLN A 100 19.98 2.53 -8.04
N GLU A 101 19.86 2.16 -9.32
CA GLU A 101 18.90 2.76 -10.23
C GLU A 101 17.76 1.79 -10.50
N GLY A 102 16.55 2.29 -10.39
CA GLY A 102 15.30 1.61 -10.76
C GLY A 102 14.71 2.23 -12.02
N LEU A 103 14.01 1.43 -12.78
CA LEU A 103 13.29 1.87 -13.97
C LEU A 103 11.86 1.34 -13.93
N GLY A 104 10.92 2.23 -14.18
CA GLY A 104 9.51 1.92 -14.33
C GLY A 104 8.82 2.87 -15.29
N SER A 105 7.52 2.76 -15.34
CA SER A 105 6.66 3.62 -16.15
C SER A 105 5.70 4.40 -15.26
N GLY A 106 5.08 5.43 -15.84
CA GLY A 106 3.99 6.19 -15.23
C GLY A 106 3.00 6.63 -16.28
N VAL A 107 1.83 7.05 -15.84
CA VAL A 107 0.74 7.51 -16.71
C VAL A 107 0.36 8.92 -16.30
N ILE A 108 0.43 9.87 -17.25
CA ILE A 108 0.00 11.26 -17.07
C ILE A 108 -1.52 11.29 -16.97
N ILE A 109 -2.05 11.68 -15.82
CA ILE A 109 -3.50 11.70 -15.53
C ILE A 109 -4.11 13.09 -15.58
N SER A 110 -3.27 14.13 -15.59
CA SER A 110 -3.71 15.52 -15.71
C SER A 110 -2.73 16.36 -16.52
N ASP A 111 -3.22 17.40 -17.15
CA ASP A 111 -2.47 18.31 -18.01
C ASP A 111 -1.47 19.20 -17.25
N ASP A 112 -1.64 19.32 -15.93
CA ASP A 112 -0.78 20.07 -15.01
C ASP A 112 0.34 19.20 -14.38
N GLY A 113 0.47 17.89 -14.75
CA GLY A 113 1.63 17.06 -14.43
C GLY A 113 1.48 16.07 -13.28
N TYR A 114 0.27 15.69 -12.88
CA TYR A 114 0.10 14.52 -12.02
C TYR A 114 0.29 13.24 -12.82
N ILE A 115 1.07 12.32 -12.25
CA ILE A 115 1.43 11.03 -12.85
C ILE A 115 1.09 9.92 -11.86
N LEU A 116 0.37 8.91 -12.34
CA LEU A 116 0.04 7.69 -11.61
C LEU A 116 1.08 6.63 -11.92
N THR A 117 1.56 5.93 -10.90
CA THR A 117 2.55 4.84 -11.03
C THR A 117 2.38 3.82 -9.90
N ASN A 118 3.27 2.83 -9.81
CA ASN A 118 3.30 1.90 -8.69
C ASN A 118 4.18 2.40 -7.54
N ASN A 119 3.83 2.00 -6.31
CA ASN A 119 4.66 2.28 -5.14
C ASN A 119 6.05 1.69 -5.28
N HIS A 120 6.17 0.41 -5.70
CA HIS A 120 7.46 -0.27 -5.80
C HIS A 120 8.43 0.39 -6.81
N VAL A 121 7.92 1.19 -7.78
CA VAL A 121 8.75 1.93 -8.75
C VAL A 121 9.48 3.09 -8.07
N ILE A 122 8.88 3.69 -7.06
CA ILE A 122 9.41 4.89 -6.39
C ILE A 122 9.87 4.64 -4.95
N GLU A 123 9.69 3.43 -4.43
CA GLU A 123 9.94 3.10 -3.03
C GLU A 123 11.40 3.31 -2.62
N GLY A 124 11.60 4.18 -1.63
CA GLY A 124 12.90 4.50 -1.08
C GLY A 124 13.84 5.25 -2.04
N ALA A 125 13.33 5.84 -3.12
CA ALA A 125 14.10 6.69 -4.01
C ALA A 125 14.47 8.01 -3.34
N ASP A 126 15.76 8.40 -3.46
CA ASP A 126 16.26 9.72 -3.04
C ASP A 126 15.96 10.77 -4.13
N GLU A 127 15.96 10.35 -5.40
CA GLU A 127 15.71 11.21 -6.55
C GLU A 127 14.84 10.48 -7.57
N LEU A 128 13.87 11.20 -8.12
CA LEU A 128 12.99 10.73 -9.20
C LEU A 128 13.10 11.64 -10.41
N LYS A 129 13.38 11.03 -11.58
CA LYS A 129 13.34 11.69 -12.87
C LYS A 129 12.27 11.06 -13.75
N VAL A 130 11.54 11.91 -14.46
CA VAL A 130 10.52 11.51 -15.42
C VAL A 130 10.95 11.97 -16.80
N SER A 131 10.99 11.04 -17.76
CA SER A 131 11.22 11.33 -19.17
C SER A 131 9.92 11.13 -19.94
N LEU A 132 9.51 12.16 -20.68
CA LEU A 132 8.33 12.14 -21.53
C LEU A 132 8.64 11.44 -22.87
N SER A 133 7.59 11.16 -23.64
CA SER A 133 7.72 10.57 -25.00
C SER A 133 8.44 11.48 -26.03
N ASP A 134 8.52 12.77 -25.75
CA ASP A 134 9.23 13.77 -26.55
C ASP A 134 10.64 14.09 -26.00
N GLU A 135 11.18 13.21 -25.17
CA GLU A 135 12.53 13.26 -24.59
C GLU A 135 12.74 14.40 -23.55
N ARG A 136 11.72 15.20 -23.21
CA ARG A 136 11.83 16.16 -22.11
C ARG A 136 11.94 15.44 -20.78
N GLU A 137 12.87 15.89 -19.96
CA GLU A 137 13.10 15.33 -18.61
C GLU A 137 12.71 16.32 -17.52
N PHE A 138 12.14 15.81 -16.46
CA PHE A 138 11.70 16.58 -15.30
C PHE A 138 12.08 15.85 -14.01
N THR A 139 12.44 16.62 -12.98
CA THR A 139 12.50 16.09 -11.60
C THR A 139 11.07 15.98 -11.09
N ALA A 140 10.73 14.83 -10.51
CA ALA A 140 9.40 14.58 -9.95
C ALA A 140 9.42 14.65 -8.42
N LYS A 141 8.30 15.11 -7.86
CA LYS A 141 8.02 15.11 -6.42
C LYS A 141 7.02 14.02 -6.11
N VAL A 142 7.24 13.26 -5.04
CA VAL A 142 6.25 12.31 -4.53
C VAL A 142 5.12 13.09 -3.85
N ILE A 143 3.90 12.92 -4.32
CA ILE A 143 2.68 13.47 -3.69
C ILE A 143 2.21 12.53 -2.60
N GLY A 144 2.29 11.24 -2.83
CA GLY A 144 1.98 10.20 -1.87
C GLY A 144 2.12 8.81 -2.47
N ALA A 145 2.25 7.83 -1.60
CA ALA A 145 2.35 6.43 -1.98
C ALA A 145 1.56 5.56 -1.00
N ASP A 146 1.02 4.46 -1.50
CA ASP A 146 0.29 3.47 -0.73
C ASP A 146 0.82 2.07 -1.01
N PRO A 147 1.74 1.57 -0.17
CA PRO A 147 2.31 0.23 -0.32
C PRO A 147 1.25 -0.87 -0.33
N LYS A 148 0.12 -0.69 0.38
CA LYS A 148 -0.93 -1.70 0.50
C LYS A 148 -1.72 -1.94 -0.78
N THR A 149 -1.67 -1.02 -1.73
CA THR A 149 -2.31 -1.16 -3.04
C THR A 149 -1.31 -1.12 -4.17
N ASP A 150 -0.03 -0.90 -3.86
CA ASP A 150 1.05 -0.67 -4.83
C ASP A 150 0.76 0.51 -5.77
N VAL A 151 0.11 1.56 -5.28
CA VAL A 151 -0.21 2.79 -6.04
C VAL A 151 0.56 3.97 -5.48
N ALA A 152 1.10 4.78 -6.38
CA ALA A 152 1.74 6.05 -6.02
C ALA A 152 1.37 7.16 -6.99
N VAL A 153 1.45 8.40 -6.51
CA VAL A 153 1.26 9.62 -7.29
C VAL A 153 2.50 10.47 -7.16
N ILE A 154 3.03 10.87 -8.31
CA ILE A 154 4.12 11.84 -8.40
C ILE A 154 3.69 13.06 -9.21
N LYS A 155 4.40 14.16 -9.09
CA LYS A 155 4.10 15.43 -9.76
C LYS A 155 5.35 15.98 -10.42
N ILE A 156 5.22 16.41 -11.65
CA ILE A 156 6.22 17.22 -12.39
C ILE A 156 5.69 18.62 -12.61
N GLU A 157 6.57 19.59 -12.65
CA GLU A 157 6.24 20.99 -12.93
C GLU A 157 6.24 21.21 -14.46
N ALA A 158 5.12 20.89 -15.08
CA ALA A 158 4.90 21.08 -16.51
C ALA A 158 3.41 21.32 -16.78
N GLU A 159 3.10 21.94 -17.90
CA GLU A 159 1.74 22.29 -18.31
C GLU A 159 1.44 21.74 -19.72
N LYS A 160 0.16 21.63 -20.02
CA LYS A 160 -0.36 21.18 -21.33
C LYS A 160 0.13 19.79 -21.71
N LEU A 161 0.24 18.93 -20.70
CA LEU A 161 0.65 17.55 -20.91
C LEU A 161 -0.49 16.70 -21.50
N PRO A 162 -0.16 15.64 -22.26
CA PRO A 162 -1.15 14.73 -22.84
C PRO A 162 -1.73 13.81 -21.76
N ALA A 163 -2.78 14.26 -21.07
CA ALA A 163 -3.44 13.48 -20.04
C ALA A 163 -4.35 12.39 -20.64
N ILE A 164 -4.24 11.17 -20.12
CA ILE A 164 -5.06 10.04 -20.52
C ILE A 164 -6.49 10.15 -20.02
N THR A 165 -7.44 9.56 -20.78
CA THR A 165 -8.84 9.44 -20.33
C THR A 165 -9.00 8.17 -19.49
N LEU A 166 -9.62 8.28 -18.31
CA LEU A 166 -9.93 7.15 -17.46
C LEU A 166 -11.25 6.50 -17.88
N ALA A 167 -11.28 5.16 -17.96
CA ALA A 167 -12.49 4.38 -18.16
C ALA A 167 -13.11 3.94 -16.82
N ASP A 168 -14.21 3.23 -16.89
CA ASP A 168 -14.81 2.51 -15.77
C ASP A 168 -14.39 1.03 -15.80
N SER A 169 -13.40 0.66 -14.96
CA SER A 169 -12.89 -0.72 -14.93
C SER A 169 -13.89 -1.75 -14.39
N ASP A 170 -14.97 -1.32 -13.71
CA ASP A 170 -16.01 -2.23 -13.25
C ASP A 170 -16.82 -2.77 -14.46
N LYS A 171 -16.88 -2.02 -15.56
CA LYS A 171 -17.56 -2.39 -16.81
C LYS A 171 -16.74 -3.28 -17.75
N LEU A 172 -15.47 -3.50 -17.45
CA LEU A 172 -14.67 -4.47 -18.21
C LEU A 172 -15.25 -5.88 -18.09
N ARG A 173 -15.12 -6.64 -19.17
CA ARG A 173 -15.53 -8.05 -19.22
C ARG A 173 -14.35 -8.90 -19.65
N VAL A 174 -14.34 -10.14 -19.21
CA VAL A 174 -13.40 -11.15 -19.72
C VAL A 174 -13.59 -11.28 -21.22
N GLY A 175 -12.47 -11.22 -21.97
CA GLY A 175 -12.46 -11.21 -23.42
C GLY A 175 -12.36 -9.82 -24.08
N ASP A 176 -12.54 -8.72 -23.34
CA ASP A 176 -12.32 -7.39 -23.86
C ASP A 176 -10.84 -7.20 -24.24
N VAL A 177 -10.56 -6.60 -25.41
CA VAL A 177 -9.21 -6.32 -25.88
C VAL A 177 -8.58 -5.21 -25.06
N VAL A 178 -7.32 -5.42 -24.65
CA VAL A 178 -6.54 -4.45 -23.90
C VAL A 178 -5.11 -4.35 -24.45
N PHE A 179 -4.49 -3.17 -24.24
CA PHE A 179 -3.10 -2.90 -24.58
C PHE A 179 -2.34 -2.51 -23.31
N ALA A 180 -1.22 -3.18 -23.08
CA ALA A 180 -0.29 -2.76 -22.04
C ALA A 180 0.80 -1.87 -22.70
N VAL A 181 0.95 -0.66 -22.17
CA VAL A 181 1.88 0.37 -22.65
C VAL A 181 2.83 0.73 -21.53
N GLY A 182 4.13 0.74 -21.82
CA GLY A 182 5.17 1.10 -20.88
C GLY A 182 6.50 1.32 -21.59
N ASN A 183 7.56 1.59 -20.81
CA ASN A 183 8.92 1.71 -21.32
C ASN A 183 9.84 0.66 -20.67
N PRO A 184 9.80 -0.61 -21.13
CA PRO A 184 10.61 -1.65 -20.55
C PRO A 184 12.09 -1.40 -20.82
N LEU A 185 12.93 -1.51 -19.79
CA LEU A 185 14.39 -1.46 -19.88
C LEU A 185 14.97 -0.15 -20.44
N GLY A 186 14.18 0.91 -20.58
CA GLY A 186 14.66 2.18 -21.15
C GLY A 186 15.01 2.13 -22.65
N VAL A 187 14.61 1.06 -23.36
CA VAL A 187 14.89 0.90 -24.80
C VAL A 187 13.84 1.56 -25.70
N GLY A 188 12.93 2.32 -25.11
CA GLY A 188 11.82 2.98 -25.79
C GLY A 188 10.46 2.39 -25.40
N GLN A 189 9.41 3.14 -25.74
CA GLN A 189 8.05 2.75 -25.43
C GLN A 189 7.66 1.46 -26.16
N THR A 190 7.02 0.56 -25.44
CA THR A 190 6.57 -0.73 -25.94
C THR A 190 5.07 -0.88 -25.72
N VAL A 191 4.38 -1.41 -26.72
CA VAL A 191 2.97 -1.72 -26.68
C VAL A 191 2.79 -3.20 -26.91
N THR A 192 2.04 -3.84 -26.03
CA THR A 192 1.63 -5.24 -26.19
C THR A 192 0.12 -5.35 -26.17
N MET A 193 -0.44 -6.31 -26.90
CA MET A 193 -1.88 -6.53 -27.03
C MET A 193 -2.26 -7.87 -26.41
N GLY A 194 -3.40 -7.90 -25.77
CA GLY A 194 -4.02 -9.11 -25.22
C GLY A 194 -5.49 -8.87 -24.91
N ILE A 195 -6.03 -9.68 -24.03
CA ILE A 195 -7.40 -9.56 -23.54
C ILE A 195 -7.44 -9.50 -22.00
N VAL A 196 -8.56 -9.10 -21.46
CA VAL A 196 -8.89 -9.33 -20.07
C VAL A 196 -9.11 -10.83 -19.87
N SER A 197 -8.16 -11.51 -19.24
CA SER A 197 -8.22 -12.97 -18.99
C SER A 197 -9.07 -13.30 -17.75
N ALA A 198 -9.07 -12.43 -16.73
CA ALA A 198 -9.89 -12.53 -15.53
C ALA A 198 -9.99 -11.18 -14.81
N LYS A 199 -10.93 -11.07 -13.88
CA LYS A 199 -11.11 -9.92 -12.98
C LYS A 199 -11.16 -10.39 -11.54
N GLY A 200 -10.91 -9.46 -10.60
CA GLY A 200 -11.03 -9.75 -9.18
C GLY A 200 -9.99 -10.73 -8.66
N ARG A 201 -8.81 -10.81 -9.31
CA ARG A 201 -7.73 -11.68 -8.84
C ARG A 201 -7.20 -11.16 -7.52
N ASN A 202 -7.33 -11.98 -6.49
CA ASN A 202 -6.86 -11.75 -5.14
C ASN A 202 -6.14 -13.01 -4.63
N GLN A 203 -5.61 -12.98 -3.42
CA GLN A 203 -4.86 -14.10 -2.81
C GLN A 203 -3.65 -14.56 -3.64
N LEU A 204 -3.07 -13.65 -4.43
CA LEU A 204 -1.89 -13.93 -5.23
C LEU A 204 -0.59 -13.82 -4.42
N ARG A 205 -0.69 -13.28 -3.20
CA ARG A 205 0.42 -13.01 -2.27
C ARG A 205 1.47 -12.04 -2.81
N LEU A 206 1.09 -11.21 -3.77
CA LEU A 206 1.96 -10.18 -4.34
C LEU A 206 2.19 -9.03 -3.35
N LEU A 207 1.19 -8.74 -2.49
CA LEU A 207 1.20 -7.69 -1.47
C LEU A 207 1.13 -8.25 -0.04
N GLU A 208 1.48 -9.54 0.15
CA GLU A 208 1.39 -10.21 1.46
C GLU A 208 2.26 -9.54 2.53
N ASN A 209 3.48 -9.10 2.16
CA ASN A 209 4.42 -8.46 3.09
C ASN A 209 3.89 -7.17 3.74
N VAL A 210 2.91 -6.52 3.13
CA VAL A 210 2.30 -5.27 3.62
C VAL A 210 0.84 -5.45 4.02
N ALA A 211 0.35 -6.70 4.11
CA ALA A 211 -1.07 -7.03 4.32
C ALA A 211 -1.99 -6.23 3.37
N GLY A 212 -1.60 -6.22 2.09
CA GLY A 212 -2.18 -5.36 1.07
C GLY A 212 -3.57 -5.77 0.60
N TYR A 213 -4.11 -4.97 -0.29
CA TYR A 213 -5.42 -5.16 -0.93
C TYR A 213 -5.20 -5.57 -2.38
N GLU A 214 -5.39 -6.84 -2.66
CA GLU A 214 -5.26 -7.39 -4.00
C GLU A 214 -6.62 -7.43 -4.70
N ASN A 215 -6.69 -6.82 -5.86
CA ASN A 215 -7.84 -6.88 -6.77
C ASN A 215 -7.33 -6.58 -8.18
N PHE A 216 -6.78 -7.60 -8.85
CA PHE A 216 -6.14 -7.36 -10.13
C PHE A 216 -7.03 -7.75 -11.31
N ILE A 217 -6.86 -7.01 -12.41
CA ILE A 217 -7.20 -7.44 -13.76
C ILE A 217 -6.07 -8.35 -14.22
N GLN A 218 -6.40 -9.57 -14.63
CA GLN A 218 -5.46 -10.47 -15.29
C GLN A 218 -5.53 -10.28 -16.81
N THR A 219 -4.38 -10.22 -17.47
CA THR A 219 -4.28 -10.13 -18.93
C THR A 219 -3.14 -11.00 -19.46
N ASP A 220 -3.25 -11.44 -20.71
CA ASP A 220 -2.18 -12.10 -21.47
C ASP A 220 -1.36 -11.11 -22.33
N ALA A 221 -1.74 -9.83 -22.35
CA ALA A 221 -0.86 -8.77 -22.85
C ALA A 221 0.48 -8.83 -22.10
N ALA A 222 1.60 -8.85 -22.83
CA ALA A 222 2.90 -9.06 -22.21
C ALA A 222 3.30 -7.89 -21.32
N ILE A 223 3.37 -8.14 -20.01
CA ILE A 223 3.91 -7.22 -19.00
C ILE A 223 5.28 -7.76 -18.58
N ASN A 224 6.32 -6.92 -18.63
CA ASN A 224 7.68 -7.25 -18.23
C ASN A 224 8.26 -6.12 -17.36
N MET A 225 9.47 -6.32 -16.83
CA MET A 225 10.19 -5.28 -16.08
C MET A 225 10.27 -3.97 -16.88
N GLY A 226 9.91 -2.85 -16.24
CA GLY A 226 9.82 -1.52 -16.84
C GLY A 226 8.41 -1.13 -17.30
N ASN A 227 7.51 -2.08 -17.59
CA ASN A 227 6.10 -1.77 -17.83
C ASN A 227 5.32 -1.45 -16.56
N SER A 228 5.84 -1.83 -15.38
CA SER A 228 5.22 -1.53 -14.09
C SER A 228 5.00 -0.04 -13.92
N GLY A 229 3.81 0.37 -13.48
CA GLY A 229 3.35 1.75 -13.41
C GLY A 229 2.81 2.32 -14.72
N GLY A 230 3.00 1.62 -15.85
CA GLY A 230 2.46 1.98 -17.15
C GLY A 230 0.97 1.70 -17.29
N ALA A 231 0.44 2.01 -18.47
CA ALA A 231 -0.98 1.95 -18.76
C ALA A 231 -1.43 0.56 -19.22
N LEU A 232 -2.56 0.07 -18.68
CA LEU A 232 -3.41 -0.90 -19.34
C LEU A 232 -4.62 -0.13 -19.89
N VAL A 233 -4.81 -0.14 -21.22
CA VAL A 233 -5.89 0.59 -21.88
C VAL A 233 -6.81 -0.32 -22.66
N ASP A 234 -8.04 0.12 -22.86
CA ASP A 234 -9.02 -0.56 -23.71
C ASP A 234 -8.80 -0.26 -25.20
N ALA A 235 -9.63 -0.88 -26.06
CA ALA A 235 -9.58 -0.68 -27.51
C ALA A 235 -9.98 0.74 -27.97
N LYS A 236 -10.32 1.65 -27.05
CA LYS A 236 -10.56 3.09 -27.28
C LYS A 236 -9.43 3.98 -26.73
N GLY A 237 -8.36 3.39 -26.23
CA GLY A 237 -7.23 4.11 -25.64
C GLY A 237 -7.49 4.70 -24.25
N ARG A 238 -8.56 4.27 -23.57
CA ARG A 238 -8.90 4.75 -22.21
C ARG A 238 -8.22 3.86 -21.17
N LEU A 239 -7.72 4.45 -20.11
CA LEU A 239 -7.04 3.75 -19.02
C LEU A 239 -8.04 2.89 -18.24
N VAL A 240 -7.82 1.58 -18.20
CA VAL A 240 -8.62 0.60 -17.46
C VAL A 240 -7.85 0.02 -16.27
N GLY A 241 -6.52 0.17 -16.25
CA GLY A 241 -5.69 -0.28 -15.14
C GLY A 241 -4.27 0.24 -15.22
N VAL A 242 -3.52 0.04 -14.12
CA VAL A 242 -2.08 0.33 -14.02
C VAL A 242 -1.34 -1.00 -14.00
N ASN A 243 -0.44 -1.22 -14.94
CA ASN A 243 0.39 -2.43 -15.00
C ASN A 243 1.20 -2.55 -13.71
N SER A 244 1.18 -3.71 -13.05
CA SER A 244 1.86 -3.85 -11.76
C SER A 244 2.83 -5.03 -11.75
N ALA A 245 2.38 -6.25 -11.95
CA ALA A 245 3.17 -7.43 -11.68
C ALA A 245 2.94 -8.54 -12.71
N ILE A 246 3.85 -9.53 -12.68
CA ILE A 246 3.69 -10.82 -13.34
C ILE A 246 3.89 -11.95 -12.33
N ILE A 247 3.23 -13.08 -12.54
CA ILE A 247 3.60 -14.34 -11.90
C ILE A 247 4.41 -15.14 -12.92
N SER A 248 5.69 -15.31 -12.66
CA SER A 248 6.58 -16.05 -13.57
C SER A 248 7.77 -16.66 -12.83
N PRO A 249 8.02 -17.96 -12.97
CA PRO A 249 9.22 -18.61 -12.43
C PRO A 249 10.51 -18.11 -13.08
N SER A 250 10.45 -17.68 -14.35
CA SER A 250 11.60 -17.26 -15.16
C SER A 250 11.83 -15.75 -15.16
N ARG A 251 11.05 -14.96 -14.43
CA ARG A 251 11.04 -13.49 -14.44
C ARG A 251 10.65 -12.85 -15.78
N GLY A 252 10.26 -13.63 -16.79
CA GLY A 252 9.71 -13.17 -18.07
C GLY A 252 8.21 -13.45 -18.16
N ASN A 253 7.48 -12.73 -18.99
CA ASN A 253 6.05 -12.95 -19.19
C ASN A 253 5.76 -14.33 -19.79
N ILE A 254 4.80 -15.05 -19.22
CA ILE A 254 4.31 -16.35 -19.69
C ILE A 254 2.81 -16.30 -20.03
N GLY A 255 2.26 -15.13 -20.34
CA GLY A 255 0.83 -14.91 -20.59
C GLY A 255 0.01 -14.65 -19.32
N ILE A 256 0.66 -14.31 -18.19
CA ILE A 256 0.00 -14.02 -16.92
C ILE A 256 0.53 -12.69 -16.39
N GLY A 257 -0.13 -11.61 -16.78
CA GLY A 257 0.13 -10.26 -16.30
C GLY A 257 -1.02 -9.75 -15.43
N PHE A 258 -0.71 -8.81 -14.52
CA PHE A 258 -1.66 -8.23 -13.59
C PHE A 258 -1.60 -6.70 -13.63
N ALA A 259 -2.78 -6.08 -13.62
CA ALA A 259 -2.92 -4.64 -13.53
C ALA A 259 -3.90 -4.27 -12.40
N ILE A 260 -3.63 -3.17 -11.72
CA ILE A 260 -4.51 -2.58 -10.69
C ILE A 260 -5.67 -1.90 -11.43
N PRO A 261 -6.94 -2.25 -11.16
CA PRO A 261 -8.09 -1.60 -11.81
C PRO A 261 -8.09 -0.09 -11.59
N ILE A 262 -8.43 0.68 -12.64
CA ILE A 262 -8.35 2.14 -12.55
C ILE A 262 -9.33 2.73 -11.54
N ASN A 263 -10.53 2.15 -11.34
CA ASN A 263 -11.45 2.63 -10.32
C ASN A 263 -10.83 2.54 -8.92
N PHE A 264 -10.08 1.46 -8.64
CA PHE A 264 -9.37 1.29 -7.38
C PHE A 264 -8.18 2.25 -7.27
N ALA A 265 -7.34 2.32 -8.33
CA ALA A 265 -6.21 3.25 -8.35
C ALA A 265 -6.66 4.72 -8.23
N ALA A 266 -7.78 5.11 -8.86
CA ALA A 266 -8.33 6.46 -8.77
C ALA A 266 -8.82 6.81 -7.35
N TYR A 267 -9.41 5.86 -6.62
CA TYR A 267 -9.76 6.07 -5.21
C TYR A 267 -8.52 6.39 -4.36
N VAL A 268 -7.46 5.57 -4.52
CA VAL A 268 -6.18 5.77 -3.82
C VAL A 268 -5.54 7.10 -4.21
N MET A 269 -5.43 7.36 -5.51
CA MET A 269 -4.88 8.59 -6.08
C MET A 269 -5.57 9.85 -5.52
N ASN A 270 -6.92 9.88 -5.53
CA ASN A 270 -7.66 11.02 -5.00
C ASN A 270 -7.38 11.26 -3.51
N SER A 271 -7.21 10.18 -2.73
CA SER A 271 -6.85 10.28 -1.31
C SER A 271 -5.42 10.81 -1.14
N LEU A 272 -4.46 10.31 -1.91
CA LEU A 272 -3.07 10.75 -1.87
C LEU A 272 -2.92 12.23 -2.27
N ILE A 273 -3.62 12.67 -3.31
CA ILE A 273 -3.60 14.07 -3.74
C ILE A 273 -4.23 14.99 -2.68
N ALA A 274 -5.30 14.54 -2.03
CA ALA A 274 -6.01 15.36 -1.06
C ALA A 274 -5.28 15.50 0.28
N THR A 275 -4.65 14.44 0.77
CA THR A 275 -4.12 14.36 2.15
C THR A 275 -2.73 13.75 2.27
N GLY A 276 -2.11 13.31 1.18
CA GLY A 276 -0.84 12.59 1.18
C GLY A 276 -0.92 11.14 1.68
N THR A 277 -2.09 10.72 2.17
CA THR A 277 -2.30 9.37 2.75
C THR A 277 -3.66 8.81 2.36
N VAL A 278 -3.79 7.47 2.40
CA VAL A 278 -5.07 6.80 2.10
C VAL A 278 -5.83 6.53 3.39
N SER A 279 -6.98 7.18 3.55
CA SER A 279 -7.91 6.88 4.64
C SER A 279 -8.85 5.76 4.23
N ARG A 280 -8.97 4.72 5.04
CA ARG A 280 -9.82 3.55 4.77
C ARG A 280 -10.96 3.44 5.74
N GLY A 281 -12.11 2.99 5.24
CA GLY A 281 -13.24 2.63 6.08
C GLY A 281 -12.92 1.43 6.96
N TYR A 282 -13.56 1.38 8.12
CA TYR A 282 -13.45 0.32 9.10
C TYR A 282 -14.85 -0.11 9.56
N LEU A 283 -15.09 -1.43 9.60
CA LEU A 283 -16.37 -1.99 10.04
C LEU A 283 -16.29 -2.54 11.48
N GLY A 284 -15.22 -3.23 11.83
CA GLY A 284 -14.99 -3.79 13.18
C GLY A 284 -15.63 -5.15 13.39
N VAL A 285 -15.49 -6.04 12.42
CA VAL A 285 -15.91 -7.44 12.48
C VAL A 285 -14.74 -8.38 12.27
N ALA A 286 -14.71 -9.48 13.00
CA ALA A 286 -14.02 -10.68 12.60
C ALA A 286 -14.99 -11.52 11.76
N SER A 287 -14.53 -12.10 10.66
CA SER A 287 -15.42 -12.76 9.72
C SER A 287 -14.67 -13.78 8.87
N GLU A 288 -15.41 -14.71 8.28
CA GLU A 288 -14.91 -15.74 7.39
C GLU A 288 -15.80 -15.93 6.16
N THR A 289 -15.21 -16.41 5.07
CA THR A 289 -15.96 -16.75 3.85
C THR A 289 -16.89 -17.94 4.12
N VAL A 290 -18.17 -17.83 3.71
CA VAL A 290 -19.14 -18.91 3.85
C VAL A 290 -18.75 -20.06 2.92
N THR A 291 -18.41 -21.22 3.54
CA THR A 291 -18.25 -22.50 2.87
C THR A 291 -19.54 -23.31 2.90
N ALA A 292 -19.64 -24.41 2.14
CA ALA A 292 -20.83 -25.27 2.15
C ALA A 292 -21.15 -25.81 3.56
N ASP A 293 -20.12 -26.12 4.36
CA ASP A 293 -20.29 -26.63 5.73
C ASP A 293 -20.80 -25.52 6.67
N VAL A 294 -20.26 -24.30 6.53
CA VAL A 294 -20.73 -23.13 7.32
C VAL A 294 -22.17 -22.78 6.93
N ALA A 295 -22.50 -22.81 5.63
CA ALA A 295 -23.86 -22.57 5.15
C ALA A 295 -24.87 -23.56 5.77
N GLU A 296 -24.54 -24.86 5.77
CA GLU A 296 -25.39 -25.90 6.34
C GLU A 296 -25.63 -25.70 7.84
N GLN A 297 -24.58 -25.35 8.61
CA GLN A 297 -24.69 -25.08 10.05
C GLN A 297 -25.51 -23.82 10.36
N LEU A 298 -25.48 -22.83 9.47
CA LEU A 298 -26.28 -21.61 9.58
C LEU A 298 -27.70 -21.75 9.00
N GLY A 299 -28.09 -22.95 8.53
CA GLY A 299 -29.40 -23.20 7.95
C GLY A 299 -29.62 -22.56 6.58
N LEU A 300 -28.54 -22.31 5.84
CA LEU A 300 -28.55 -21.72 4.51
C LEU A 300 -28.39 -22.80 3.42
N PRO A 301 -28.77 -22.50 2.16
CA PRO A 301 -28.45 -23.36 1.02
C PRO A 301 -26.93 -23.62 0.93
N LYS A 302 -26.53 -24.82 0.56
CA LYS A 302 -25.10 -25.21 0.47
C LYS A 302 -24.30 -24.39 -0.54
N ASP A 303 -24.95 -23.78 -1.49
CA ASP A 303 -24.38 -22.88 -2.51
C ASP A 303 -24.46 -21.40 -2.12
N ALA A 304 -24.93 -21.10 -0.90
CA ALA A 304 -24.98 -19.74 -0.38
C ALA A 304 -23.57 -19.12 -0.37
N LYS A 305 -23.49 -17.91 -0.89
CA LYS A 305 -22.25 -17.11 -0.88
C LYS A 305 -22.40 -15.94 0.07
N GLY A 306 -21.32 -15.54 0.69
CA GLY A 306 -21.31 -14.42 1.61
C GLY A 306 -20.18 -14.51 2.59
N VAL A 307 -20.21 -13.62 3.57
CA VAL A 307 -19.20 -13.54 4.64
C VAL A 307 -19.89 -13.61 6.00
N ALA A 308 -19.61 -14.67 6.75
CA ALA A 308 -20.17 -14.89 8.08
C ALA A 308 -19.39 -14.07 9.12
N ILE A 309 -20.10 -13.34 9.98
CA ILE A 309 -19.52 -12.63 11.11
C ILE A 309 -19.27 -13.62 12.25
N THR A 310 -18.00 -13.79 12.62
CA THR A 310 -17.58 -14.68 13.72
C THR A 310 -17.48 -13.93 15.04
N ASP A 311 -17.10 -12.63 15.00
CA ASP A 311 -17.04 -11.78 16.18
C ASP A 311 -17.20 -10.30 15.82
N ILE A 312 -17.50 -9.45 16.81
CA ILE A 312 -17.69 -8.01 16.65
C ILE A 312 -16.85 -7.30 17.68
N THR A 313 -16.03 -6.36 17.22
CA THR A 313 -15.25 -5.50 18.12
C THR A 313 -16.19 -4.59 18.91
N PRO A 314 -16.14 -4.57 20.25
CA PRO A 314 -16.97 -3.65 21.07
C PRO A 314 -16.74 -2.20 20.66
N ASP A 315 -17.80 -1.38 20.72
CA ASP A 315 -17.83 0.04 20.37
C ASP A 315 -17.46 0.35 18.88
N SER A 316 -17.30 -0.68 18.06
CA SER A 316 -17.04 -0.54 16.63
C SER A 316 -18.25 -0.02 15.83
N PRO A 317 -18.07 0.41 14.58
CA PRO A 317 -19.17 0.71 13.66
C PRO A 317 -20.17 -0.44 13.51
N ALA A 318 -19.70 -1.69 13.46
CA ALA A 318 -20.54 -2.88 13.37
C ALA A 318 -21.42 -3.06 14.62
N ASP A 319 -20.84 -2.89 15.78
CA ASP A 319 -21.55 -2.97 17.07
C ASP A 319 -22.63 -1.87 17.17
N LYS A 320 -22.25 -0.62 16.93
CA LYS A 320 -23.17 0.53 16.93
C LYS A 320 -24.26 0.43 15.86
N GLY A 321 -23.94 -0.19 14.71
CA GLY A 321 -24.89 -0.45 13.63
C GLY A 321 -25.82 -1.64 13.88
N GLY A 322 -25.61 -2.40 14.97
CA GLY A 322 -26.46 -3.54 15.35
C GLY A 322 -26.23 -4.80 14.51
N LEU A 323 -25.05 -4.96 13.92
CA LEU A 323 -24.60 -6.24 13.38
C LEU A 323 -24.44 -7.25 14.51
N LYS A 324 -24.59 -8.53 14.21
CA LYS A 324 -24.51 -9.60 15.21
C LYS A 324 -23.61 -10.73 14.74
N ARG A 325 -23.05 -11.45 15.68
CA ARG A 325 -22.41 -12.73 15.42
C ARG A 325 -23.38 -13.65 14.69
N THR A 326 -22.90 -14.43 13.74
CA THR A 326 -23.66 -15.32 12.84
C THR A 326 -24.45 -14.62 11.73
N ASP A 327 -24.43 -13.29 11.62
CA ASP A 327 -24.92 -12.61 10.43
C ASP A 327 -24.08 -13.03 9.22
N VAL A 328 -24.70 -13.23 8.06
CA VAL A 328 -24.00 -13.50 6.81
C VAL A 328 -24.19 -12.30 5.88
N ILE A 329 -23.12 -11.54 5.68
CA ILE A 329 -23.10 -10.38 4.79
C ILE A 329 -23.14 -10.87 3.34
N LEU A 330 -24.10 -10.36 2.55
CA LEU A 330 -24.31 -10.68 1.13
C LEU A 330 -23.86 -9.56 0.21
N ALA A 331 -24.07 -8.30 0.63
CA ALA A 331 -23.73 -7.13 -0.18
C ALA A 331 -23.52 -5.88 0.71
N ILE A 332 -22.73 -4.92 0.21
CA ILE A 332 -22.60 -3.57 0.76
C ILE A 332 -22.91 -2.57 -0.35
N ASN A 333 -23.90 -1.67 -0.14
CA ASN A 333 -24.39 -0.69 -1.13
C ASN A 333 -24.63 -1.35 -2.50
N ASP A 334 -25.37 -2.47 -2.50
CA ASP A 334 -25.72 -3.27 -3.68
C ASP A 334 -24.51 -3.96 -4.39
N LYS A 335 -23.26 -3.77 -3.92
CA LYS A 335 -22.11 -4.55 -4.38
C LYS A 335 -22.10 -5.91 -3.67
N PRO A 336 -22.24 -7.03 -4.40
CA PRO A 336 -22.17 -8.35 -3.80
C PRO A 336 -20.82 -8.60 -3.13
N VAL A 337 -20.83 -9.35 -2.04
CA VAL A 337 -19.65 -9.76 -1.28
C VAL A 337 -19.71 -11.26 -1.08
N SER A 338 -18.79 -11.99 -1.67
CA SER A 338 -18.76 -13.47 -1.67
C SER A 338 -17.56 -14.05 -0.92
N SER A 339 -16.59 -13.21 -0.54
CA SER A 339 -15.39 -13.62 0.20
C SER A 339 -14.96 -12.55 1.21
N LEU A 340 -14.15 -12.98 2.18
CA LEU A 340 -13.53 -12.08 3.16
C LEU A 340 -12.70 -10.97 2.50
N GLU A 341 -11.96 -11.32 1.46
CA GLU A 341 -11.12 -10.39 0.71
C GLU A 341 -11.96 -9.33 0.00
N GLU A 342 -13.08 -9.72 -0.61
CA GLU A 342 -14.03 -8.78 -1.21
C GLU A 342 -14.65 -7.86 -0.16
N LEU A 343 -15.03 -8.38 1.00
CA LEU A 343 -15.54 -7.56 2.11
C LEU A 343 -14.52 -6.50 2.53
N ARG A 344 -13.27 -6.94 2.78
CA ARG A 344 -12.18 -6.04 3.17
C ARG A 344 -11.93 -4.97 2.10
N LEU A 345 -11.91 -5.37 0.84
CA LEU A 345 -11.68 -4.48 -0.29
C LEU A 345 -12.79 -3.43 -0.41
N VAL A 346 -14.06 -3.86 -0.38
CA VAL A 346 -15.22 -2.96 -0.52
C VAL A 346 -15.26 -1.95 0.62
N VAL A 347 -15.03 -2.38 1.87
CA VAL A 347 -14.99 -1.48 3.04
C VAL A 347 -13.80 -0.52 2.95
N ALA A 348 -12.61 -1.01 2.55
CA ALA A 348 -11.40 -0.20 2.48
C ALA A 348 -11.43 0.88 1.38
N GLN A 349 -12.27 0.71 0.35
CA GLN A 349 -12.50 1.70 -0.72
C GLN A 349 -13.50 2.79 -0.35
N MET A 350 -14.04 2.77 0.84
CA MET A 350 -14.98 3.78 1.31
C MET A 350 -14.31 4.69 2.33
N LEU A 351 -14.69 5.97 2.33
CA LEU A 351 -14.17 6.92 3.30
C LEU A 351 -14.75 6.64 4.69
N PRO A 352 -14.01 6.95 5.76
CA PRO A 352 -14.59 7.03 7.10
C PRO A 352 -15.83 7.94 7.11
N ASP A 353 -16.71 7.72 8.05
CA ASP A 353 -18.00 8.41 8.25
C ASP A 353 -19.02 8.19 7.11
N THR A 354 -18.70 7.32 6.13
CA THR A 354 -19.67 6.93 5.10
C THR A 354 -20.73 6.01 5.67
N LYS A 355 -21.99 6.32 5.43
CA LYS A 355 -23.12 5.44 5.72
C LYS A 355 -23.25 4.39 4.62
N VAL A 356 -23.28 3.13 5.01
CA VAL A 356 -23.40 1.98 4.10
C VAL A 356 -24.61 1.14 4.45
N LYS A 357 -25.28 0.61 3.45
CA LYS A 357 -26.37 -0.36 3.59
C LYS A 357 -25.76 -1.76 3.45
N ILE A 358 -25.84 -2.55 4.50
CA ILE A 358 -25.35 -3.93 4.52
C ILE A 358 -26.54 -4.86 4.39
N LYS A 359 -26.64 -5.56 3.25
CA LYS A 359 -27.60 -6.64 3.04
C LYS A 359 -27.01 -7.90 3.66
N LEU A 360 -27.76 -8.54 4.53
CA LEU A 360 -27.31 -9.72 5.28
C LEU A 360 -28.45 -10.72 5.52
N ILE A 361 -28.08 -11.94 5.89
CA ILE A 361 -29.02 -12.95 6.43
C ILE A 361 -28.77 -13.07 7.93
N ARG A 362 -29.84 -13.00 8.72
CA ARG A 362 -29.90 -13.25 10.14
C ARG A 362 -31.06 -14.18 10.44
N GLU A 363 -30.80 -15.32 11.11
CA GLU A 363 -31.85 -16.31 11.45
C GLU A 363 -32.70 -16.70 10.22
N ALA A 364 -32.02 -17.01 9.11
CA ALA A 364 -32.60 -17.37 7.81
C ALA A 364 -33.50 -16.29 7.16
N LYS A 365 -33.43 -15.02 7.61
CA LYS A 365 -34.17 -13.89 7.04
C LYS A 365 -33.22 -12.86 6.44
N GLU A 366 -33.53 -12.39 5.25
CA GLU A 366 -32.80 -11.26 4.66
C GLU A 366 -33.16 -9.96 5.37
N LEU A 367 -32.15 -9.20 5.74
CA LEU A 367 -32.26 -7.90 6.40
C LEU A 367 -31.32 -6.92 5.73
N THR A 368 -31.62 -5.63 5.85
CA THR A 368 -30.69 -4.55 5.51
C THR A 368 -30.45 -3.71 6.75
N VAL A 369 -29.18 -3.54 7.11
CA VAL A 369 -28.73 -2.77 8.26
C VAL A 369 -27.90 -1.58 7.75
N GLU A 370 -28.13 -0.39 8.28
CA GLU A 370 -27.33 0.80 7.97
C GLU A 370 -26.22 0.94 9.00
N VAL A 371 -24.98 1.06 8.54
CA VAL A 371 -23.80 1.23 9.38
C VAL A 371 -23.01 2.45 8.92
N THR A 372 -22.54 3.27 9.85
CA THR A 372 -21.60 4.34 9.55
C THR A 372 -20.19 3.82 9.76
N LEU A 373 -19.39 3.76 8.70
CA LEU A 373 -18.01 3.26 8.77
C LEU A 373 -17.14 4.15 9.65
N GLY A 374 -16.26 3.55 10.44
CA GLY A 374 -15.20 4.25 11.15
C GLY A 374 -13.95 4.42 10.29
N LYS A 375 -12.94 5.04 10.87
CA LYS A 375 -11.60 5.12 10.27
C LYS A 375 -10.79 3.88 10.65
N LEU A 376 -10.23 3.19 9.66
CA LEU A 376 -9.24 2.16 9.92
C LEU A 376 -7.98 2.85 10.47
N THR A 377 -7.76 2.72 11.78
CA THR A 377 -6.54 3.22 12.41
C THR A 377 -5.47 2.16 12.22
N GLU A 378 -4.57 2.41 11.29
CA GLU A 378 -3.43 1.53 11.08
C GLU A 378 -2.36 1.86 12.12
N LYS A 379 -2.02 0.87 12.93
CA LYS A 379 -0.82 0.90 13.75
C LYS A 379 0.17 -0.09 13.12
N PRO A 380 0.98 0.34 12.15
CA PRO A 380 1.78 -0.56 11.30
C PRO A 380 2.74 -1.42 12.12
N ASN A 381 3.19 -0.90 13.26
CA ASN A 381 4.14 -1.57 14.15
C ASN A 381 3.48 -2.21 15.39
N GLU A 382 2.17 -2.14 15.55
CA GLU A 382 1.48 -2.72 16.69
C GLU A 382 1.37 -4.24 16.52
N LEU A 383 1.98 -5.00 17.43
CA LEU A 383 1.90 -6.46 17.47
C LEU A 383 0.71 -6.94 18.31
N LEU A 384 0.52 -6.35 19.45
CA LEU A 384 -0.57 -6.55 20.40
C LEU A 384 -1.15 -5.19 20.76
N ALA A 385 -2.36 -5.13 21.27
CA ALA A 385 -3.03 -3.88 21.63
C ALA A 385 -2.14 -2.98 22.52
N GLY A 386 -1.71 -1.85 21.99
CA GLY A 386 -0.82 -0.90 22.62
C GLY A 386 0.64 -1.36 22.75
N VAL A 387 1.07 -2.41 22.04
CA VAL A 387 2.46 -2.90 22.00
C VAL A 387 3.03 -2.73 20.60
N ASN A 388 3.89 -1.75 20.42
CA ASN A 388 4.56 -1.48 19.16
C ASN A 388 5.91 -2.22 19.11
N VAL A 389 6.22 -2.81 17.96
CA VAL A 389 7.47 -3.56 17.74
C VAL A 389 8.14 -3.12 16.43
N SER A 390 9.42 -3.42 16.32
CA SER A 390 10.22 -3.21 15.12
C SER A 390 11.12 -4.42 14.89
N LYS A 391 11.48 -4.69 13.63
CA LYS A 391 12.46 -5.72 13.31
C LYS A 391 13.81 -5.38 13.91
N LEU A 392 14.44 -6.36 14.56
CA LEU A 392 15.78 -6.21 15.11
C LEU A 392 16.81 -6.21 13.97
N THR A 393 17.23 -5.00 13.55
CA THR A 393 18.24 -4.82 12.49
C THR A 393 19.64 -5.06 13.02
N GLU A 394 20.59 -5.33 12.11
CA GLU A 394 22.00 -5.51 12.46
C GLU A 394 22.59 -4.27 13.14
N ASP A 395 22.25 -3.08 12.64
CA ASP A 395 22.67 -1.82 13.23
C ASP A 395 22.15 -1.63 14.65
N LEU A 396 20.88 -1.99 14.87
CA LEU A 396 20.28 -1.90 16.20
C LEU A 396 20.94 -2.87 17.17
N ARG A 397 21.27 -4.11 16.74
CA ARG A 397 22.04 -5.09 17.53
C ARG A 397 23.39 -4.54 17.94
N LYS A 398 24.14 -4.00 16.98
CA LYS A 398 25.47 -3.41 17.24
C LYS A 398 25.41 -2.23 18.21
N ARG A 399 24.50 -1.28 17.99
CA ARG A 399 24.33 -0.10 18.86
C ARG A 399 23.89 -0.45 20.27
N SER A 400 23.10 -1.50 20.43
CA SER A 400 22.58 -1.96 21.72
C SER A 400 23.46 -3.01 22.40
N GLY A 401 24.61 -3.38 21.82
CA GLY A 401 25.55 -4.37 22.39
C GLY A 401 24.93 -5.78 22.52
N LEU A 402 24.00 -6.14 21.63
CA LEU A 402 23.29 -7.42 21.66
C LEU A 402 24.10 -8.51 20.94
N ASP A 403 23.86 -9.78 21.31
CA ASP A 403 24.45 -10.95 20.63
C ASP A 403 24.16 -10.86 19.11
N PRO A 404 25.16 -10.96 18.23
CA PRO A 404 24.97 -10.92 16.78
C PRO A 404 24.02 -11.99 16.23
N ARG A 405 23.86 -13.09 16.95
CA ARG A 405 22.97 -14.21 16.58
C ARG A 405 21.50 -13.96 16.97
N LEU A 406 21.23 -12.96 17.81
CA LEU A 406 19.89 -12.66 18.27
C LEU A 406 19.03 -12.11 17.12
N ASN A 407 17.93 -12.77 16.82
CA ASN A 407 16.95 -12.34 15.83
C ASN A 407 15.57 -12.23 16.50
N GLY A 408 14.69 -11.43 15.93
CA GLY A 408 13.34 -11.26 16.46
C GLY A 408 12.77 -9.86 16.24
N LEU A 409 11.71 -9.55 17.00
CA LEU A 409 11.09 -8.23 17.05
C LEU A 409 11.42 -7.54 18.37
N ILE A 410 11.95 -6.33 18.31
CA ILE A 410 12.16 -5.50 19.49
C ILE A 410 10.89 -4.71 19.79
N ILE A 411 10.42 -4.74 21.04
CA ILE A 411 9.34 -3.89 21.51
C ILE A 411 9.89 -2.45 21.62
N THR A 412 9.35 -1.56 20.79
CA THR A 412 9.75 -0.15 20.75
C THR A 412 8.98 0.69 21.74
N GLU A 413 7.72 0.33 21.98
CA GLU A 413 6.81 1.07 22.87
C GLU A 413 5.74 0.14 23.44
N VAL A 414 5.35 0.40 24.67
CA VAL A 414 4.16 -0.20 25.30
C VAL A 414 3.33 0.96 25.86
N GLU A 415 2.12 1.14 25.36
CA GLU A 415 1.19 2.16 25.85
C GLU A 415 0.80 1.85 27.31
N GLU A 416 0.69 2.87 28.16
CA GLU A 416 0.29 2.69 29.58
C GLU A 416 -1.08 2.04 29.72
N THR A 417 -1.97 2.25 28.74
CA THR A 417 -3.31 1.67 28.67
C THR A 417 -3.33 0.26 28.10
N SER A 418 -2.19 -0.27 27.65
CA SER A 418 -2.11 -1.62 27.09
C SER A 418 -2.45 -2.68 28.14
N PRO A 419 -3.29 -3.68 27.81
CA PRO A 419 -3.55 -4.81 28.70
C PRO A 419 -2.30 -5.68 28.96
N TYR A 420 -1.19 -5.38 28.31
CA TYR A 420 0.09 -6.09 28.42
C TYR A 420 1.19 -5.27 29.11
N ALA A 421 0.88 -4.05 29.58
CA ALA A 421 1.86 -3.13 30.15
C ALA A 421 2.53 -3.66 31.44
N ASP A 422 1.88 -4.57 32.16
CA ASP A 422 2.40 -5.25 33.35
C ASP A 422 3.42 -6.35 33.03
N ARG A 423 3.50 -6.82 31.80
CA ARG A 423 4.28 -8.01 31.36
C ARG A 423 5.30 -7.74 30.27
N LEU A 424 4.99 -6.82 29.37
CA LEU A 424 5.83 -6.46 28.25
C LEU A 424 6.41 -5.06 28.47
N LEU A 425 7.69 -4.90 28.16
CA LEU A 425 8.42 -3.64 28.36
C LEU A 425 9.13 -3.25 27.06
N ALA A 426 9.22 -1.95 26.81
CA ALA A 426 10.07 -1.44 25.74
C ALA A 426 11.52 -1.94 25.89
N GLY A 427 12.15 -2.31 24.78
CA GLY A 427 13.48 -2.92 24.77
C GLY A 427 13.50 -4.45 24.95
N MET A 428 12.38 -5.12 25.22
CA MET A 428 12.29 -6.57 25.10
C MET A 428 12.35 -7.00 23.64
N ILE A 429 13.01 -8.13 23.38
CA ILE A 429 13.09 -8.72 22.04
C ILE A 429 12.33 -10.03 22.06
N ILE A 430 11.28 -10.13 21.26
CA ILE A 430 10.49 -11.36 21.07
C ILE A 430 11.22 -12.23 20.07
N ILE A 431 11.67 -13.40 20.50
CA ILE A 431 12.45 -14.35 19.70
C ILE A 431 11.52 -15.43 19.14
N GLU A 432 10.62 -15.96 19.99
CA GLU A 432 9.66 -17.01 19.61
C GLU A 432 8.29 -16.72 20.21
N ILE A 433 7.25 -17.16 19.49
CA ILE A 433 5.88 -17.25 19.96
C ILE A 433 5.46 -18.70 19.83
N ASP A 434 5.01 -19.33 20.94
CA ASP A 434 4.63 -20.75 20.98
C ASP A 434 5.68 -21.70 20.36
N ARG A 435 6.97 -21.44 20.61
CA ARG A 435 8.14 -22.14 20.07
C ARG A 435 8.37 -22.00 18.56
N VAL A 436 7.68 -21.06 17.90
CA VAL A 436 7.93 -20.69 16.50
C VAL A 436 8.75 -19.41 16.46
N ALA A 437 9.86 -19.45 15.75
CA ALA A 437 10.75 -18.29 15.63
C ALA A 437 10.06 -17.11 14.94
N VAL A 438 10.21 -15.92 15.51
CA VAL A 438 9.65 -14.69 14.99
C VAL A 438 10.69 -13.98 14.13
N THR A 439 10.47 -13.92 12.82
CA THR A 439 11.38 -13.27 11.86
C THR A 439 10.92 -11.87 11.45
N ASP A 440 9.62 -11.63 11.50
CA ASP A 440 8.98 -10.37 11.17
C ASP A 440 7.60 -10.23 11.83
N LEU A 441 7.01 -9.02 11.69
CA LEU A 441 5.74 -8.69 12.33
C LEU A 441 4.55 -9.51 11.81
N ASN A 442 4.55 -9.88 10.52
CA ASN A 442 3.43 -10.63 9.96
C ASN A 442 3.43 -12.08 10.49
N VAL A 443 4.60 -12.71 10.56
CA VAL A 443 4.76 -14.03 11.20
C VAL A 443 4.29 -13.97 12.65
N ALA A 444 4.68 -12.95 13.39
CA ALA A 444 4.27 -12.77 14.79
C ALA A 444 2.75 -12.61 14.94
N ARG A 445 2.11 -11.82 14.08
CA ARG A 445 0.65 -11.62 14.09
C ARG A 445 -0.13 -12.89 13.76
N GLN A 446 0.37 -13.71 12.83
CA GLN A 446 -0.27 -14.98 12.48
C GLN A 446 -0.25 -16.00 13.63
N GLN A 447 0.75 -15.91 14.53
CA GLN A 447 0.84 -16.76 15.71
C GLN A 447 -0.09 -16.30 16.85
N LEU A 448 -0.34 -14.99 16.95
CA LEU A 448 -1.10 -14.39 18.05
C LEU A 448 -2.60 -14.34 17.77
N ILE A 449 -3.19 -15.50 17.51
CA ILE A 449 -4.65 -15.66 17.42
C ILE A 449 -5.31 -15.52 18.81
N PRO A 450 -6.65 -15.33 18.93
CA PRO A 450 -7.30 -15.33 20.24
C PRO A 450 -6.97 -16.58 21.07
N GLY A 451 -6.42 -16.38 22.26
CA GLY A 451 -5.95 -17.47 23.11
C GLY A 451 -4.78 -17.09 24.01
N ARG A 452 -4.22 -18.09 24.68
CA ARG A 452 -3.05 -17.94 25.55
C ARG A 452 -1.79 -18.35 24.82
N HIS A 453 -0.80 -17.43 24.78
CA HIS A 453 0.46 -17.61 24.06
C HIS A 453 1.66 -17.51 24.98
N LEU A 454 2.71 -18.28 24.68
CA LEU A 454 3.98 -18.27 25.37
C LEU A 454 5.01 -17.55 24.49
N LEU A 455 5.47 -16.37 24.95
CA LEU A 455 6.55 -15.63 24.31
C LEU A 455 7.89 -16.01 24.92
N PHE A 456 8.89 -16.34 24.09
CA PHE A 456 10.29 -16.43 24.49
C PHE A 456 10.95 -15.11 24.15
N VAL A 457 11.38 -14.38 25.17
CA VAL A 457 11.89 -13.00 25.01
C VAL A 457 13.29 -12.85 25.61
N ASN A 458 14.10 -11.96 25.02
CA ASN A 458 15.34 -11.48 25.60
C ASN A 458 15.12 -10.06 26.12
N TYR A 459 15.57 -9.79 27.34
CA TYR A 459 15.56 -8.47 27.93
C TYR A 459 16.86 -8.22 28.67
N ARG A 460 17.62 -7.23 28.24
CA ARG A 460 18.95 -6.87 28.82
C ARG A 460 19.91 -8.07 28.90
N GLY A 461 19.92 -8.88 27.84
CA GLY A 461 20.79 -10.07 27.75
C GLY A 461 20.28 -11.33 28.45
N LEU A 462 19.17 -11.27 29.18
CA LEU A 462 18.56 -12.41 29.85
C LEU A 462 17.34 -12.93 29.10
N ASN A 463 17.32 -14.22 28.83
CA ASN A 463 16.17 -14.88 28.22
C ASN A 463 15.17 -15.29 29.27
N ARG A 464 13.87 -15.11 28.97
CA ARG A 464 12.76 -15.50 29.84
C ARG A 464 11.48 -15.83 29.04
N PHE A 465 10.58 -16.52 29.68
CA PHE A 465 9.24 -16.78 29.15
C PHE A 465 8.23 -15.76 29.71
N VAL A 466 7.40 -15.22 28.84
CA VAL A 466 6.27 -14.33 29.18
C VAL A 466 5.01 -14.92 28.59
N THR A 467 3.95 -15.05 29.39
CA THR A 467 2.65 -15.50 28.90
C THR A 467 1.75 -14.30 28.66
N VAL A 468 1.15 -14.24 27.48
CA VAL A 468 0.12 -13.24 27.12
C VAL A 468 -1.19 -13.93 26.76
N THR A 469 -2.31 -13.25 26.96
CA THR A 469 -3.62 -13.73 26.51
C THR A 469 -4.18 -12.72 25.53
N VAL A 470 -4.32 -13.15 24.26
CA VAL A 470 -4.95 -12.37 23.20
C VAL A 470 -6.45 -12.62 23.27
N LYS A 471 -7.22 -11.52 23.31
CA LYS A 471 -8.70 -11.57 23.36
C LYS A 471 -9.30 -11.53 21.98
#